data_745b8a3e28a86d2923bdd1ebc7b12eb4
#
_entry.id   745b8a3e28a86d2923bdd1ebc7b12eb4
#
_cell.length_a   1.000
_cell.length_b   1.000
_cell.length_c   1.000
_cell.angle_alpha   90.00
_cell.angle_beta   90.00
_cell.angle_gamma   90.00
#
_symmetry.space_group_name_H-M   'P 1'
#
loop_
_entity.id
_entity.type
_entity.pdbx_description
1 polymer ?
#
loop_
_entity_poly.entity_id
_entity_poly.type
_entity_poly.pdbx_seq_one_letter_code
_entity_poly.pdbx_strand_id
1 'polypeptide(L)'
;MAASSAGVISPGLAEAALSCAALSRARRLAAWVGAGRTLTTSGVLRPAEAAQACGDLGIEVPGPRLRSALDVEELMRDWVTAAAAGFLEIDGRRAWEAPDLPEAGSSTPAEPGVILSAWVRAATALLDLGEEPCAGCLTVLHELHAAAGPLTVEQLVSAVGAVLEPDEPEGVPCPGCGQVHSPGDLLGLDDFLGDEDEDQEDTAGHAAGTVTGLLAFGAVGADDGAVRLTPLGTVLAASVFQGRAPSPGADAATVVSAISELPPPVARTVARPWLDARSAAGAARELLAFAGSTGGGQRVAALAFARELGPGAVDAWREWAKRPGVGAYARQWLRSRGEQVPEDPADEAWLAVDALSVMLDTLAGTMPPFLLQAILAQQAGEEAAETAELMLRSGHPRAPDIVAQLTGPASARRSQSGRSGRSGITGQSAGGRGRRPESGTLVYQLKITLRGVSKPPVWRRVLVPADVTLRDLHEVIQQAMGWDDYHMHVFSTGRQEYGSPDPELGHASDGKVRLSQVLTGPGDRLRYTYDFGDDWEHDIVVEEARAAVPGETYPWCVTGKGACPPEDCGGAWGYAGLKEILADPTHEDHQDMLEWLGLDAGEDFDPKEFSVAGVNARLRPLTKAR
;
A
#
# COMPACT_ATOMS: atom_id res chain seq x y z
N MET A 1 -37.25 2.18 5.43
CA MET A 1 -38.06 0.97 5.64
C MET A 1 -37.61 -0.06 4.62
N ALA A 2 -36.52 -0.73 4.88
CA ALA A 2 -36.06 -1.89 4.09
C ALA A 2 -36.58 -3.12 4.84
N ALA A 3 -37.64 -3.72 4.32
CA ALA A 3 -38.22 -4.94 4.86
C ALA A 3 -37.39 -6.13 4.36
N SER A 4 -36.62 -6.72 5.26
CA SER A 4 -36.80 -8.10 5.72
C SER A 4 -37.00 -9.15 4.61
N SER A 5 -35.90 -9.65 4.06
CA SER A 5 -35.77 -11.05 3.67
C SER A 5 -34.74 -11.74 4.60
N ALA A 6 -34.90 -11.54 5.90
CA ALA A 6 -34.25 -12.36 6.91
C ALA A 6 -34.92 -13.74 6.84
N GLY A 7 -34.38 -14.63 6.01
CA GLY A 7 -34.57 -16.05 6.16
C GLY A 7 -34.25 -16.38 7.63
N VAL A 8 -35.14 -17.13 8.29
CA VAL A 8 -35.03 -17.54 9.68
C VAL A 8 -33.61 -18.04 9.93
N ILE A 9 -32.82 -17.26 10.66
CA ILE A 9 -31.46 -17.65 11.06
C ILE A 9 -31.60 -18.93 11.89
N SER A 10 -31.21 -20.06 11.28
CA SER A 10 -31.34 -21.37 11.90
C SER A 10 -30.35 -21.50 13.06
N PRO A 11 -30.80 -21.93 14.25
CA PRO A 11 -29.88 -22.24 15.36
C PRO A 11 -28.74 -23.18 14.96
N GLY A 12 -28.99 -24.11 14.04
CA GLY A 12 -27.95 -25.03 13.54
C GLY A 12 -26.83 -24.35 12.75
N LEU A 13 -27.10 -23.21 12.09
CA LEU A 13 -26.04 -22.42 11.44
C LEU A 13 -25.11 -21.74 12.46
N ALA A 14 -25.69 -21.21 13.54
CA ALA A 14 -24.89 -20.61 14.61
C ALA A 14 -24.02 -21.67 15.33
N GLU A 15 -24.54 -22.86 15.54
CA GLU A 15 -23.77 -23.98 16.12
C GLU A 15 -22.65 -24.43 15.16
N ALA A 16 -22.93 -24.55 13.86
CA ALA A 16 -21.91 -24.83 12.86
C ALA A 16 -20.82 -23.75 12.81
N ALA A 17 -21.18 -22.47 12.90
CA ALA A 17 -20.23 -21.36 12.95
C ALA A 17 -19.33 -21.45 14.20
N LEU A 18 -19.89 -21.70 15.39
CA LEU A 18 -19.09 -21.84 16.62
C LEU A 18 -18.18 -23.06 16.62
N SER A 19 -18.56 -24.14 15.96
CA SER A 19 -17.80 -25.38 15.91
C SER A 19 -16.79 -25.46 14.77
N CYS A 20 -16.72 -24.44 13.89
CA CYS A 20 -15.72 -24.43 12.81
C CYS A 20 -14.28 -24.33 13.37
N ALA A 21 -13.32 -24.90 12.62
CA ALA A 21 -11.94 -24.99 13.06
C ALA A 21 -11.32 -23.62 13.36
N ALA A 22 -11.60 -22.61 12.50
CA ALA A 22 -11.05 -21.26 12.65
C ALA A 22 -11.49 -20.61 13.97
N LEU A 23 -12.81 -20.55 14.26
CA LEU A 23 -13.27 -19.95 15.52
C LEU A 23 -12.84 -20.75 16.74
N SER A 24 -12.73 -22.08 16.62
CA SER A 24 -12.26 -22.93 17.74
C SER A 24 -10.80 -22.65 18.10
N ARG A 25 -9.92 -22.46 17.10
CA ARG A 25 -8.51 -22.06 17.34
C ARG A 25 -8.41 -20.63 17.89
N ALA A 26 -9.09 -19.68 17.26
CA ALA A 26 -9.13 -18.29 17.69
C ALA A 26 -9.58 -18.15 19.14
N ARG A 27 -10.57 -18.93 19.58
CA ARG A 27 -11.03 -18.94 20.98
C ARG A 27 -9.97 -19.51 21.92
N ARG A 28 -9.27 -20.57 21.54
CA ARG A 28 -8.15 -21.09 22.35
C ARG A 28 -7.05 -20.05 22.54
N LEU A 29 -6.73 -19.31 21.47
CA LEU A 29 -5.77 -18.21 21.53
C LEU A 29 -6.27 -17.10 22.47
N ALA A 30 -7.52 -16.69 22.35
CA ALA A 30 -8.10 -15.66 23.24
C ALA A 30 -8.05 -16.09 24.73
N ALA A 31 -8.40 -17.34 25.03
CA ALA A 31 -8.29 -17.90 26.37
C ALA A 31 -6.83 -17.94 26.86
N TRP A 32 -5.87 -18.20 25.99
CA TRP A 32 -4.43 -18.15 26.31
C TRP A 32 -3.98 -16.72 26.62
N VAL A 33 -4.47 -15.72 25.88
CA VAL A 33 -4.21 -14.28 26.16
C VAL A 33 -4.77 -13.91 27.54
N GLY A 34 -5.96 -14.39 27.90
CA GLY A 34 -6.57 -14.27 29.20
C GLY A 34 -6.74 -12.84 29.70
N ALA A 35 -6.32 -12.55 30.94
CA ALA A 35 -6.52 -11.27 31.61
C ALA A 35 -5.71 -10.10 30.99
N GLY A 36 -4.82 -10.37 30.06
CA GLY A 36 -4.15 -9.35 29.26
C GLY A 36 -2.70 -9.61 28.98
N ARG A 37 -2.29 -9.23 27.75
CA ARG A 37 -0.91 -9.26 27.26
C ARG A 37 -0.53 -7.90 26.72
N THR A 38 0.76 -7.60 26.75
CA THR A 38 1.28 -6.36 26.16
C THR A 38 1.69 -6.66 24.71
N LEU A 39 1.27 -5.80 23.79
CA LEU A 39 1.52 -5.95 22.36
C LEU A 39 2.71 -5.11 21.90
N THR A 40 3.23 -5.43 20.72
CA THR A 40 4.11 -4.56 19.94
C THR A 40 3.37 -3.31 19.48
N THR A 41 4.06 -2.36 18.87
CA THR A 41 3.43 -1.19 18.24
C THR A 41 2.55 -1.55 17.06
N SER A 42 2.88 -2.65 16.37
CA SER A 42 2.06 -3.23 15.29
C SER A 42 0.83 -4.02 15.79
N GLY A 43 0.55 -4.01 17.11
CA GLY A 43 -0.65 -4.63 17.66
C GLY A 43 -0.63 -6.16 17.74
N VAL A 44 0.56 -6.78 17.64
CA VAL A 44 0.73 -8.24 17.73
C VAL A 44 1.48 -8.65 18.99
N LEU A 45 1.47 -9.95 19.33
CA LEU A 45 2.22 -10.48 20.46
C LEU A 45 3.71 -10.25 20.27
N ARG A 46 4.42 -10.03 21.38
CA ARG A 46 5.89 -9.95 21.38
C ARG A 46 6.49 -11.30 21.01
N PRO A 47 7.73 -11.33 20.44
CA PRO A 47 8.36 -12.56 20.00
C PRO A 47 8.39 -13.67 21.05
N ALA A 48 8.75 -13.35 22.30
CA ALA A 48 8.76 -14.31 23.40
C ALA A 48 7.37 -14.84 23.75
N GLU A 49 6.35 -13.96 23.80
CA GLU A 49 4.97 -14.36 24.05
C GLU A 49 4.38 -15.12 22.86
N ALA A 50 4.73 -14.74 21.62
CA ALA A 50 4.35 -15.48 20.43
C ALA A 50 4.95 -16.88 20.39
N ALA A 51 6.23 -17.03 20.74
CA ALA A 51 6.89 -18.34 20.85
C ALA A 51 6.22 -19.21 21.95
N GLN A 52 5.88 -18.61 23.11
CA GLN A 52 5.15 -19.29 24.16
C GLN A 52 3.74 -19.71 23.70
N ALA A 53 3.01 -18.81 23.02
CA ALA A 53 1.69 -19.12 22.47
C ALA A 53 1.75 -20.31 21.49
N CYS A 54 2.75 -20.31 20.61
CA CYS A 54 2.96 -21.42 19.67
C CYS A 54 3.19 -22.74 20.40
N GLY A 55 4.06 -22.74 21.43
CA GLY A 55 4.31 -23.93 22.25
C GLY A 55 3.06 -24.44 22.97
N ASP A 56 2.31 -23.54 23.63
CA ASP A 56 1.14 -23.91 24.40
C ASP A 56 -0.06 -24.32 23.52
N LEU A 57 -0.17 -23.76 22.31
CA LEU A 57 -1.28 -24.01 21.38
C LEU A 57 -0.95 -25.11 20.35
N GLY A 58 0.31 -25.57 20.29
CA GLY A 58 0.77 -26.60 19.36
C GLY A 58 0.93 -26.09 17.94
N ILE A 59 1.30 -24.82 17.77
CA ILE A 59 1.60 -24.18 16.48
C ILE A 59 3.09 -24.36 16.18
N GLU A 60 3.42 -24.76 14.96
CA GLU A 60 4.80 -24.94 14.52
C GLU A 60 5.48 -23.59 14.28
N VAL A 61 6.70 -23.42 14.78
CA VAL A 61 7.48 -22.21 14.61
C VAL A 61 8.45 -22.40 13.44
N PRO A 62 8.57 -21.47 12.48
CA PRO A 62 9.35 -21.66 11.25
C PRO A 62 10.86 -21.71 11.44
N GLY A 63 11.39 -21.62 12.65
CA GLY A 63 12.83 -21.69 12.91
C GLY A 63 13.18 -21.75 14.39
N PRO A 64 14.48 -21.82 14.73
CA PRO A 64 14.94 -21.99 16.10
C PRO A 64 14.71 -20.75 16.99
N ARG A 65 14.48 -19.58 16.40
CA ARG A 65 14.18 -18.32 17.09
C ARG A 65 13.09 -17.57 16.32
N LEU A 66 12.05 -17.16 17.02
CA LEU A 66 10.99 -16.34 16.47
C LEU A 66 11.39 -14.86 16.59
N ARG A 67 11.46 -14.15 15.48
CA ARG A 67 11.80 -12.70 15.45
C ARG A 67 10.57 -11.82 15.63
N SER A 68 9.44 -12.25 15.05
CA SER A 68 8.16 -11.55 15.14
C SER A 68 7.02 -12.57 15.22
N ALA A 69 5.90 -12.19 15.85
CA ALA A 69 4.67 -12.97 15.74
C ALA A 69 4.18 -13.04 14.29
N LEU A 70 4.51 -12.03 13.46
CA LEU A 70 4.17 -11.96 12.04
C LEU A 70 4.80 -13.12 11.23
N ASP A 71 5.94 -13.64 11.68
CA ASP A 71 6.64 -14.77 11.01
C ASP A 71 5.88 -16.10 11.16
N VAL A 72 4.84 -16.15 12.01
CA VAL A 72 4.06 -17.38 12.25
C VAL A 72 2.65 -17.20 11.69
N GLU A 73 2.49 -17.54 10.43
CA GLU A 73 1.24 -17.35 9.69
C GLU A 73 0.02 -17.98 10.39
N GLU A 74 0.15 -19.19 10.95
CA GLU A 74 -0.94 -19.85 11.67
C GLU A 74 -1.36 -19.07 12.92
N LEU A 75 -0.39 -18.56 13.69
CA LEU A 75 -0.67 -17.72 14.87
C LEU A 75 -1.36 -16.43 14.47
N MET A 76 -0.91 -15.79 13.39
CA MET A 76 -1.50 -14.55 12.90
C MET A 76 -2.91 -14.75 12.35
N ARG A 77 -3.17 -15.85 11.65
CA ARG A 77 -4.53 -16.22 11.25
C ARG A 77 -5.46 -16.35 12.44
N ASP A 78 -5.03 -17.04 13.49
CA ASP A 78 -5.84 -17.20 14.71
C ASP A 78 -6.00 -15.87 15.46
N TRP A 79 -4.98 -15.00 15.46
CA TRP A 79 -5.02 -13.66 16.05
C TRP A 79 -6.02 -12.75 15.34
N VAL A 80 -5.94 -12.62 14.02
CA VAL A 80 -6.88 -11.83 13.21
C VAL A 80 -8.30 -12.36 13.36
N THR A 81 -8.46 -13.69 13.33
CA THR A 81 -9.76 -14.33 13.55
C THR A 81 -10.33 -14.02 14.91
N ALA A 82 -9.53 -14.10 15.98
CA ALA A 82 -9.96 -13.83 17.36
C ALA A 82 -10.37 -12.36 17.56
N ALA A 83 -9.57 -11.44 17.02
CA ALA A 83 -9.87 -10.01 17.09
C ALA A 83 -11.15 -9.65 16.31
N ALA A 84 -11.27 -10.10 15.07
CA ALA A 84 -12.42 -9.81 14.22
C ALA A 84 -13.72 -10.49 14.70
N ALA A 85 -13.62 -11.70 15.27
CA ALA A 85 -14.75 -12.36 15.93
C ALA A 85 -15.23 -11.63 17.19
N GLY A 86 -14.34 -10.83 17.82
CA GLY A 86 -14.60 -10.20 19.10
C GLY A 86 -14.33 -11.12 20.29
N PHE A 87 -13.41 -12.10 20.14
CA PHE A 87 -12.90 -12.90 21.27
C PHE A 87 -11.76 -12.18 21.99
N LEU A 88 -11.10 -11.24 21.32
CA LEU A 88 -10.09 -10.36 21.87
C LEU A 88 -10.56 -8.91 21.81
N GLU A 89 -10.35 -8.19 22.89
CA GLU A 89 -10.36 -6.74 22.90
C GLU A 89 -8.93 -6.23 22.86
N ILE A 90 -8.65 -5.27 21.96
CA ILE A 90 -7.33 -4.68 21.79
C ILE A 90 -7.46 -3.17 22.00
N ASP A 91 -6.68 -2.62 22.93
CA ASP A 91 -6.60 -1.19 23.23
C ASP A 91 -5.14 -0.74 23.24
N GLY A 92 -4.74 -0.05 22.19
CA GLY A 92 -3.38 0.40 22.00
C GLY A 92 -2.38 -0.77 22.02
N ARG A 93 -1.62 -0.90 23.10
CA ARG A 93 -0.58 -1.93 23.29
C ARG A 93 -0.99 -3.07 24.21
N ARG A 94 -2.26 -3.31 24.41
CA ARG A 94 -2.74 -4.40 25.25
C ARG A 94 -3.86 -5.15 24.57
N ALA A 95 -3.89 -6.46 24.77
CA ALA A 95 -4.99 -7.32 24.38
C ALA A 95 -5.43 -8.17 25.56
N TRP A 96 -6.72 -8.44 25.65
CA TRP A 96 -7.29 -9.35 26.65
C TRP A 96 -8.47 -10.11 26.06
N GLU A 97 -8.81 -11.22 26.70
CA GLU A 97 -9.98 -12.02 26.34
C GLU A 97 -11.26 -11.22 26.58
N ALA A 98 -12.11 -11.15 25.57
CA ALA A 98 -13.41 -10.51 25.66
C ALA A 98 -14.45 -11.46 26.28
N PRO A 99 -15.26 -11.01 27.26
CA PRO A 99 -16.12 -11.89 28.05
C PRO A 99 -17.40 -12.39 27.35
N ASP A 100 -17.77 -11.92 26.16
CA ASP A 100 -19.17 -11.89 25.74
C ASP A 100 -19.64 -12.87 24.64
N LEU A 101 -18.81 -13.77 24.11
CA LEU A 101 -19.31 -14.78 23.17
C LEU A 101 -19.39 -16.17 23.82
N PRO A 102 -20.60 -16.79 23.88
CA PRO A 102 -20.78 -18.08 24.52
C PRO A 102 -20.04 -19.20 23.79
N GLU A 103 -19.62 -20.20 24.55
CA GLU A 103 -19.07 -21.44 24.03
C GLU A 103 -20.15 -22.28 23.32
N ALA A 104 -19.72 -23.09 22.35
CA ALA A 104 -20.57 -24.10 21.76
C ALA A 104 -21.07 -25.04 22.87
N GLY A 105 -22.39 -25.17 23.01
CA GLY A 105 -23.00 -25.97 24.08
C GLY A 105 -23.19 -25.27 25.43
N SER A 106 -22.92 -23.96 25.52
CA SER A 106 -23.19 -23.15 26.70
C SER A 106 -24.68 -23.16 27.09
N SER A 107 -24.95 -23.15 28.38
CA SER A 107 -26.33 -23.09 28.91
C SER A 107 -27.01 -21.73 28.73
N THR A 108 -26.25 -20.70 28.31
CA THR A 108 -26.80 -19.36 27.99
C THR A 108 -26.64 -19.15 26.49
N PRO A 109 -27.71 -19.32 25.69
CA PRO A 109 -27.63 -19.16 24.25
C PRO A 109 -27.47 -17.68 23.91
N ALA A 110 -26.37 -17.32 23.19
CA ALA A 110 -26.34 -16.06 22.47
C ALA A 110 -27.36 -16.10 21.32
N GLU A 111 -27.87 -14.94 20.96
CA GLU A 111 -28.75 -14.87 19.79
C GLU A 111 -28.00 -15.37 18.53
N PRO A 112 -28.58 -16.31 17.76
CA PRO A 112 -27.92 -16.86 16.56
C PRO A 112 -27.38 -15.80 15.59
N GLY A 113 -28.02 -14.63 15.53
CA GLY A 113 -27.58 -13.50 14.71
C GLY A 113 -26.25 -12.88 15.17
N VAL A 114 -26.01 -12.82 16.48
CA VAL A 114 -24.74 -12.29 17.04
C VAL A 114 -23.58 -13.21 16.68
N ILE A 115 -23.80 -14.53 16.80
CA ILE A 115 -22.80 -15.55 16.47
C ILE A 115 -22.45 -15.49 14.97
N LEU A 116 -23.46 -15.48 14.10
CA LEU A 116 -23.24 -15.41 12.66
C LEU A 116 -22.56 -14.09 12.25
N SER A 117 -22.92 -12.98 12.88
CA SER A 117 -22.26 -11.70 12.61
C SER A 117 -20.78 -11.71 13.01
N ALA A 118 -20.43 -12.32 14.15
CA ALA A 118 -19.04 -12.50 14.57
C ALA A 118 -18.27 -13.42 13.62
N TRP A 119 -18.89 -14.51 13.21
CA TRP A 119 -18.32 -15.44 12.23
C TRP A 119 -18.08 -14.77 10.87
N VAL A 120 -19.05 -14.00 10.35
CA VAL A 120 -18.90 -13.25 9.08
C VAL A 120 -17.76 -12.25 9.19
N ARG A 121 -17.68 -11.46 10.27
CA ARG A 121 -16.57 -10.51 10.45
C ARG A 121 -15.22 -11.21 10.44
N ALA A 122 -15.10 -12.32 11.15
CA ALA A 122 -13.86 -13.09 11.21
C ALA A 122 -13.46 -13.67 9.84
N ALA A 123 -14.41 -14.26 9.11
CA ALA A 123 -14.16 -14.80 7.78
C ALA A 123 -13.81 -13.68 6.77
N THR A 124 -14.49 -12.54 6.85
CA THR A 124 -14.23 -11.39 5.99
C THR A 124 -12.84 -10.80 6.25
N ALA A 125 -12.42 -10.70 7.50
CA ALA A 125 -11.11 -10.17 7.87
C ALA A 125 -9.96 -11.10 7.45
N LEU A 126 -10.10 -12.42 7.67
CA LEU A 126 -9.04 -13.37 7.33
C LEU A 126 -8.88 -13.57 5.82
N LEU A 127 -9.96 -13.50 5.07
CA LEU A 127 -9.97 -13.72 3.61
C LEU A 127 -9.84 -12.40 2.83
N ASP A 128 -9.50 -11.33 3.53
CA ASP A 128 -9.36 -10.00 2.96
C ASP A 128 -10.54 -9.61 2.04
N LEU A 129 -11.76 -9.79 2.58
CA LEU A 129 -13.01 -9.46 1.91
C LEU A 129 -13.62 -8.15 2.46
N GLY A 130 -12.80 -7.31 3.10
CA GLY A 130 -13.16 -6.06 3.76
C GLY A 130 -13.48 -4.89 2.82
N GLU A 131 -13.13 -3.67 3.21
CA GLU A 131 -13.39 -2.45 2.43
C GLU A 131 -12.60 -2.43 1.12
N GLU A 132 -11.33 -2.80 1.16
CA GLU A 132 -10.43 -3.01 0.01
C GLU A 132 -10.20 -4.52 -0.15
N PRO A 133 -11.06 -5.24 -0.86
CA PRO A 133 -11.02 -6.68 -0.89
C PRO A 133 -9.99 -7.22 -1.88
N CYS A 134 -9.32 -8.31 -1.50
CA CYS A 134 -8.49 -9.06 -2.41
C CYS A 134 -9.29 -9.57 -3.62
N ALA A 135 -8.88 -9.20 -4.82
CA ALA A 135 -9.56 -9.56 -6.07
C ALA A 135 -9.64 -11.09 -6.27
N GLY A 136 -8.55 -11.81 -5.97
CA GLY A 136 -8.50 -13.27 -6.08
C GLY A 136 -9.45 -13.95 -5.09
N CYS A 137 -9.46 -13.54 -3.81
CA CYS A 137 -10.37 -14.09 -2.80
C CYS A 137 -11.84 -13.84 -3.15
N LEU A 138 -12.16 -12.64 -3.63
CA LEU A 138 -13.51 -12.33 -4.12
C LEU A 138 -13.91 -13.19 -5.32
N THR A 139 -12.99 -13.42 -6.24
CA THR A 139 -13.23 -14.24 -7.43
C THR A 139 -13.53 -15.68 -7.04
N VAL A 140 -12.74 -16.28 -6.14
CA VAL A 140 -13.01 -17.63 -5.62
C VAL A 140 -14.40 -17.71 -4.99
N LEU A 141 -14.74 -16.76 -4.12
CA LEU A 141 -16.05 -16.73 -3.46
C LEU A 141 -17.19 -16.52 -4.47
N HIS A 142 -16.97 -15.68 -5.48
CA HIS A 142 -17.94 -15.41 -6.55
C HIS A 142 -18.19 -16.66 -7.39
N GLU A 143 -17.15 -17.33 -7.87
CA GLU A 143 -17.25 -18.53 -8.69
C GLU A 143 -18.01 -19.63 -7.94
N LEU A 144 -17.67 -19.87 -6.67
CA LEU A 144 -18.38 -20.81 -5.83
C LEU A 144 -19.86 -20.43 -5.59
N HIS A 145 -20.17 -19.13 -5.55
CA HIS A 145 -21.54 -18.63 -5.38
C HIS A 145 -22.36 -18.72 -6.66
N ALA A 146 -21.75 -18.49 -7.81
CA ALA A 146 -22.41 -18.51 -9.12
C ALA A 146 -22.55 -19.92 -9.69
N ALA A 147 -21.73 -20.87 -9.25
CA ALA A 147 -21.71 -22.23 -9.77
C ALA A 147 -22.99 -23.01 -9.44
N ALA A 148 -23.48 -23.74 -10.43
CA ALA A 148 -24.62 -24.67 -10.26
C ALA A 148 -24.22 -25.99 -9.55
N GLY A 149 -22.93 -26.25 -9.34
CA GLY A 149 -22.39 -27.48 -8.77
C GLY A 149 -20.99 -27.27 -8.17
N PRO A 150 -20.36 -28.37 -7.69
CA PRO A 150 -19.01 -28.28 -7.16
C PRO A 150 -17.99 -27.84 -8.22
N LEU A 151 -16.96 -27.08 -7.85
CA LEU A 151 -15.84 -26.65 -8.70
C LEU A 151 -14.55 -27.34 -8.25
N THR A 152 -13.67 -27.66 -9.20
CA THR A 152 -12.32 -28.12 -8.88
C THR A 152 -11.43 -26.93 -8.52
N VAL A 153 -10.33 -27.19 -7.78
CA VAL A 153 -9.35 -26.13 -7.47
C VAL A 153 -8.73 -25.57 -8.75
N GLU A 154 -8.49 -26.40 -9.77
CA GLU A 154 -7.98 -25.95 -11.08
C GLU A 154 -8.91 -24.94 -11.77
N GLN A 155 -10.23 -25.13 -11.67
CA GLN A 155 -11.20 -24.17 -12.21
C GLN A 155 -11.15 -22.83 -11.47
N LEU A 156 -10.95 -22.87 -10.15
CA LEU A 156 -10.79 -21.66 -9.34
C LEU A 156 -9.47 -20.97 -9.63
N VAL A 157 -8.36 -21.71 -9.77
CA VAL A 157 -7.06 -21.17 -10.21
C VAL A 157 -7.18 -20.45 -11.54
N SER A 158 -7.81 -21.10 -12.54
CA SER A 158 -8.04 -20.48 -13.86
C SER A 158 -8.88 -19.20 -13.78
N ALA A 159 -9.89 -19.15 -12.90
CA ALA A 159 -10.72 -17.96 -12.73
C ALA A 159 -9.95 -16.83 -12.03
N VAL A 160 -9.10 -17.15 -11.06
CA VAL A 160 -8.24 -16.18 -10.36
C VAL A 160 -7.19 -15.64 -11.32
N GLY A 161 -6.51 -16.51 -12.11
CA GLY A 161 -5.54 -16.10 -13.11
C GLY A 161 -6.12 -15.11 -14.13
N ALA A 162 -7.32 -15.35 -14.61
CA ALA A 162 -7.99 -14.43 -15.52
C ALA A 162 -8.27 -13.02 -14.93
N VAL A 163 -8.17 -12.89 -13.60
CA VAL A 163 -8.38 -11.61 -12.89
C VAL A 163 -7.08 -10.96 -12.48
N LEU A 164 -6.13 -11.75 -11.95
CA LEU A 164 -4.82 -11.26 -11.48
C LEU A 164 -3.84 -11.05 -12.65
N GLU A 165 -3.95 -11.90 -13.68
CA GLU A 165 -3.15 -11.85 -14.90
C GLU A 165 -4.09 -11.62 -16.09
N PRO A 166 -4.76 -10.46 -16.22
CA PRO A 166 -5.61 -10.21 -17.38
C PRO A 166 -4.75 -10.28 -18.63
N ASP A 167 -5.26 -10.98 -19.67
CA ASP A 167 -4.65 -10.91 -21.00
C ASP A 167 -4.27 -9.46 -21.29
N GLU A 168 -3.03 -9.22 -21.72
CA GLU A 168 -2.53 -7.87 -22.02
C GLU A 168 -3.61 -7.08 -22.77
N PRO A 169 -3.96 -5.86 -22.35
CA PRO A 169 -4.94 -5.06 -23.08
C PRO A 169 -4.43 -4.94 -24.50
N GLU A 170 -5.29 -5.28 -25.51
CA GLU A 170 -4.97 -5.07 -26.93
C GLU A 170 -4.31 -3.72 -27.05
N GLY A 171 -2.97 -3.72 -27.26
CA GLY A 171 -2.14 -2.52 -27.21
C GLY A 171 -2.63 -1.48 -28.23
N VAL A 172 -2.29 -0.24 -28.02
CA VAL A 172 -2.66 0.85 -28.95
C VAL A 172 -1.74 0.76 -30.17
N PRO A 173 -2.27 0.73 -31.41
CA PRO A 173 -1.44 0.80 -32.60
C PRO A 173 -0.59 2.07 -32.59
N CYS A 174 0.73 1.93 -32.63
CA CYS A 174 1.64 3.07 -32.69
C CYS A 174 1.53 3.74 -34.06
N PRO A 175 1.19 5.03 -34.13
CA PRO A 175 1.09 5.75 -35.39
C PRO A 175 2.44 5.82 -36.19
N GLY A 176 3.56 5.66 -35.46
CA GLY A 176 4.89 5.76 -36.05
C GLY A 176 5.45 4.45 -36.61
N CYS A 177 5.26 3.32 -35.92
CA CYS A 177 5.82 2.03 -36.37
C CYS A 177 4.77 1.03 -36.88
N GLY A 178 3.45 1.29 -36.63
CA GLY A 178 2.37 0.42 -37.06
C GLY A 178 2.23 -0.86 -36.22
N GLN A 179 3.02 -1.00 -35.14
CA GLN A 179 2.94 -2.12 -34.19
C GLN A 179 2.01 -1.76 -33.04
N VAL A 180 1.41 -2.78 -32.44
CA VAL A 180 0.60 -2.63 -31.24
C VAL A 180 1.56 -2.63 -30.04
N HIS A 181 1.53 -1.56 -29.26
CA HIS A 181 2.36 -1.40 -28.07
C HIS A 181 1.48 -1.28 -26.85
N SER A 182 1.96 -1.78 -25.72
CA SER A 182 1.38 -1.49 -24.41
C SER A 182 1.47 0.03 -24.14
N PRO A 183 0.63 0.60 -23.28
CA PRO A 183 0.83 1.98 -22.82
C PRO A 183 2.20 2.22 -22.18
N GLY A 184 2.80 1.18 -21.56
CA GLY A 184 4.15 1.17 -21.01
C GLY A 184 5.22 1.27 -22.10
N ASP A 185 5.12 0.45 -23.15
CA ASP A 185 6.00 0.47 -24.34
C ASP A 185 6.01 1.83 -25.03
N LEU A 186 4.82 2.44 -25.20
CA LEU A 186 4.69 3.76 -25.85
C LEU A 186 5.41 4.87 -25.09
N LEU A 187 5.63 4.69 -23.79
CA LEU A 187 6.26 5.65 -22.90
C LEU A 187 7.67 5.22 -22.46
N GLY A 188 8.17 4.05 -22.92
CA GLY A 188 9.47 3.50 -22.52
C GLY A 188 9.57 3.31 -20.99
N LEU A 189 8.46 2.99 -20.34
CA LEU A 189 8.40 2.79 -18.90
C LEU A 189 8.78 1.37 -18.50
N ASP A 190 8.76 0.41 -19.45
CA ASP A 190 9.07 -1.00 -19.17
C ASP A 190 10.51 -1.18 -18.68
N ASP A 191 11.47 -0.42 -19.22
CA ASP A 191 12.86 -0.37 -18.71
C ASP A 191 12.97 0.27 -17.29
N PHE A 192 11.92 0.94 -16.83
CA PHE A 192 11.92 1.69 -15.57
C PHE A 192 11.10 1.02 -14.47
N LEU A 193 10.12 0.20 -14.86
CA LEU A 193 9.26 -0.54 -13.92
C LEU A 193 9.92 -1.85 -13.46
N GLY A 194 11.07 -2.21 -14.04
CA GLY A 194 11.79 -3.46 -13.75
C GLY A 194 11.10 -4.66 -14.40
N ASP A 195 11.84 -5.73 -14.63
CA ASP A 195 11.27 -7.00 -15.06
C ASP A 195 10.24 -7.44 -14.00
N GLU A 196 8.96 -7.44 -14.35
CA GLU A 196 7.85 -7.94 -13.52
C GLU A 196 7.94 -9.46 -13.27
N ASP A 197 9.06 -10.10 -13.65
CA ASP A 197 9.25 -11.55 -13.59
C ASP A 197 9.54 -12.09 -12.16
N GLU A 198 9.73 -11.25 -11.13
CA GLU A 198 9.99 -11.73 -9.75
C GLU A 198 8.74 -11.75 -8.85
N ASP A 199 7.64 -11.09 -9.21
CA ASP A 199 6.41 -11.04 -8.43
C ASP A 199 5.19 -11.62 -9.18
N GLN A 200 5.34 -12.69 -9.96
CA GLN A 200 4.17 -13.48 -10.36
C GLN A 200 3.54 -14.05 -9.09
N GLU A 201 2.52 -13.37 -8.61
CA GLU A 201 1.69 -13.85 -7.51
C GLU A 201 1.34 -15.31 -7.81
N ASP A 202 1.75 -16.25 -6.97
CA ASP A 202 1.44 -17.67 -7.16
C ASP A 202 -0.07 -17.86 -7.15
N THR A 203 -0.69 -17.64 -8.32
CA THR A 203 -2.14 -17.73 -8.54
C THR A 203 -2.71 -19.04 -8.01
N ALA A 204 -1.94 -20.13 -8.13
CA ALA A 204 -2.36 -21.45 -7.64
C ALA A 204 -2.31 -21.50 -6.11
N GLY A 205 -1.25 -20.97 -5.50
CA GLY A 205 -1.10 -20.83 -4.04
C GLY A 205 -2.20 -19.94 -3.47
N HIS A 206 -2.48 -18.82 -4.11
CA HIS A 206 -3.52 -17.89 -3.70
C HIS A 206 -4.92 -18.52 -3.70
N ALA A 207 -5.32 -19.16 -4.79
CA ALA A 207 -6.62 -19.86 -4.87
C ALA A 207 -6.71 -21.00 -3.85
N ALA A 208 -5.64 -21.80 -3.69
CA ALA A 208 -5.59 -22.89 -2.72
C ALA A 208 -5.63 -22.38 -1.27
N GLY A 209 -4.94 -21.27 -0.97
CA GLY A 209 -4.97 -20.59 0.33
C GLY A 209 -6.36 -20.10 0.68
N THR A 210 -7.05 -19.47 -0.27
CA THR A 210 -8.44 -19.00 -0.11
C THR A 210 -9.38 -20.18 0.18
N VAL A 211 -9.30 -21.26 -0.57
CA VAL A 211 -10.11 -22.48 -0.35
C VAL A 211 -9.82 -23.06 1.03
N THR A 212 -8.56 -23.11 1.44
CA THR A 212 -8.14 -23.58 2.77
C THR A 212 -8.74 -22.72 3.88
N GLY A 213 -8.72 -21.41 3.73
CA GLY A 213 -9.37 -20.47 4.65
C GLY A 213 -10.87 -20.71 4.73
N LEU A 214 -11.55 -20.81 3.59
CA LEU A 214 -13.00 -21.10 3.52
C LEU A 214 -13.36 -22.45 4.17
N LEU A 215 -12.52 -23.47 4.00
CA LEU A 215 -12.68 -24.78 4.68
C LEU A 215 -12.55 -24.63 6.21
N ALA A 216 -11.56 -23.88 6.70
CA ALA A 216 -11.35 -23.65 8.12
C ALA A 216 -12.56 -22.96 8.78
N PHE A 217 -13.25 -22.07 8.05
CA PHE A 217 -14.51 -21.45 8.48
C PHE A 217 -15.74 -22.32 8.27
N GLY A 218 -15.61 -23.49 7.65
CA GLY A 218 -16.76 -24.32 7.26
C GLY A 218 -17.65 -23.68 6.20
N ALA A 219 -17.14 -22.68 5.50
CA ALA A 219 -17.86 -21.99 4.40
C ALA A 219 -17.95 -22.83 3.13
N VAL A 220 -16.99 -23.72 2.92
CA VAL A 220 -17.02 -24.71 1.83
C VAL A 220 -16.92 -26.13 2.38
N GLY A 221 -17.47 -27.07 1.63
CA GLY A 221 -17.27 -28.50 1.81
C GLY A 221 -16.49 -29.05 0.62
N ALA A 222 -15.54 -29.94 0.86
CA ALA A 222 -14.76 -30.62 -0.17
C ALA A 222 -15.20 -32.09 -0.28
N ASP A 223 -15.34 -32.58 -1.54
CA ASP A 223 -15.67 -33.95 -1.86
C ASP A 223 -15.00 -34.32 -3.19
N ASP A 224 -14.21 -35.40 -3.22
CA ASP A 224 -13.47 -35.90 -4.40
C ASP A 224 -12.66 -34.81 -5.17
N GLY A 225 -11.98 -33.91 -4.44
CA GLY A 225 -11.15 -32.84 -5.02
C GLY A 225 -11.95 -31.67 -5.59
N ALA A 226 -13.26 -31.66 -5.40
CA ALA A 226 -14.11 -30.53 -5.75
C ALA A 226 -14.67 -29.85 -4.50
N VAL A 227 -14.90 -28.55 -4.58
CA VAL A 227 -15.40 -27.73 -3.48
C VAL A 227 -16.73 -27.07 -3.83
N ARG A 228 -17.56 -26.86 -2.82
CA ARG A 228 -18.86 -26.19 -2.95
C ARG A 228 -19.17 -25.37 -1.70
N LEU A 229 -19.98 -24.33 -1.83
CA LEU A 229 -20.46 -23.60 -0.66
C LEU A 229 -21.35 -24.49 0.23
N THR A 230 -21.10 -24.37 1.52
CA THR A 230 -22.04 -24.84 2.55
C THR A 230 -23.13 -23.79 2.79
N PRO A 231 -24.14 -24.06 3.62
CA PRO A 231 -25.06 -23.02 4.08
C PRO A 231 -24.38 -21.83 4.76
N LEU A 232 -23.26 -22.04 5.49
CA LEU A 232 -22.44 -20.95 6.04
C LEU A 232 -21.77 -20.13 4.92
N GLY A 233 -21.18 -20.80 3.93
CA GLY A 233 -20.58 -20.13 2.78
C GLY A 233 -21.59 -19.29 1.98
N THR A 234 -22.84 -19.77 1.88
CA THR A 234 -23.92 -18.99 1.26
C THR A 234 -24.23 -17.72 2.08
N VAL A 235 -24.19 -17.79 3.41
CA VAL A 235 -24.35 -16.60 4.29
C VAL A 235 -23.18 -15.62 4.08
N LEU A 236 -21.95 -16.12 4.00
CA LEU A 236 -20.77 -15.29 3.74
C LEU A 236 -20.90 -14.57 2.39
N ALA A 237 -21.13 -15.31 1.31
CA ALA A 237 -21.29 -14.75 -0.03
C ALA A 237 -22.41 -13.69 -0.09
N ALA A 238 -23.56 -14.00 0.51
CA ALA A 238 -24.66 -13.04 0.60
C ALA A 238 -24.26 -11.78 1.38
N SER A 239 -23.54 -11.91 2.50
CA SER A 239 -23.08 -10.77 3.28
C SER A 239 -22.08 -9.90 2.51
N VAL A 240 -21.12 -10.53 1.84
CA VAL A 240 -20.08 -9.84 1.07
C VAL A 240 -20.67 -9.11 -0.14
N PHE A 241 -21.51 -9.76 -0.94
CA PHE A 241 -22.03 -9.18 -2.18
C PHE A 241 -23.22 -8.25 -1.96
N GLN A 242 -24.18 -8.62 -1.09
CA GLN A 242 -25.35 -7.79 -0.82
C GLN A 242 -25.01 -6.58 0.05
N GLY A 243 -24.03 -6.71 0.95
CA GLY A 243 -23.54 -5.60 1.77
C GLY A 243 -22.95 -4.44 0.95
N ARG A 244 -22.39 -4.76 -0.22
CA ARG A 244 -21.84 -3.79 -1.18
C ARG A 244 -22.84 -3.32 -2.25
N ALA A 245 -23.96 -4.00 -2.40
CA ALA A 245 -24.87 -3.75 -3.50
C ALA A 245 -25.50 -2.35 -3.41
N PRO A 246 -25.37 -1.51 -4.46
CA PRO A 246 -26.06 -0.23 -4.50
C PRO A 246 -27.58 -0.44 -4.56
N SER A 247 -28.32 0.52 -4.01
CA SER A 247 -29.78 0.46 -4.08
C SER A 247 -30.27 0.49 -5.53
N PRO A 248 -31.45 -0.08 -5.84
CA PRO A 248 -32.02 -0.04 -7.17
C PRO A 248 -32.19 1.38 -7.75
N GLY A 249 -32.36 2.39 -6.89
CA GLY A 249 -32.52 3.79 -7.26
C GLY A 249 -31.24 4.62 -7.20
N ALA A 250 -30.07 4.00 -6.94
CA ALA A 250 -28.79 4.72 -6.89
C ALA A 250 -28.46 5.39 -8.24
N ASP A 251 -27.72 6.47 -8.21
CA ASP A 251 -27.17 7.09 -9.42
C ASP A 251 -25.93 6.33 -9.92
N ALA A 252 -25.51 6.61 -11.14
CA ALA A 252 -24.37 5.95 -11.76
C ALA A 252 -23.05 6.22 -11.00
N ALA A 253 -22.87 7.38 -10.37
CA ALA A 253 -21.69 7.68 -9.59
C ALA A 253 -21.55 6.76 -8.38
N THR A 254 -22.64 6.57 -7.63
CA THR A 254 -22.70 5.63 -6.49
C THR A 254 -22.43 4.20 -6.92
N VAL A 255 -22.99 3.78 -8.08
CA VAL A 255 -22.76 2.42 -8.61
C VAL A 255 -21.31 2.23 -9.01
N VAL A 256 -20.73 3.15 -9.77
CA VAL A 256 -19.33 3.08 -10.22
C VAL A 256 -18.38 3.05 -9.01
N SER A 257 -18.62 3.89 -8.01
CA SER A 257 -17.81 3.88 -6.78
C SER A 257 -17.88 2.54 -6.04
N ALA A 258 -19.03 1.87 -6.07
CA ALA A 258 -19.20 0.57 -5.40
C ALA A 258 -18.55 -0.61 -6.13
N ILE A 259 -18.23 -0.45 -7.44
CA ILE A 259 -17.75 -1.55 -8.28
C ILE A 259 -16.39 -1.30 -8.94
N SER A 260 -15.80 -0.11 -8.81
CA SER A 260 -14.60 0.31 -9.57
C SER A 260 -13.36 -0.55 -9.28
N GLU A 261 -13.27 -1.12 -8.08
CA GLU A 261 -12.14 -1.95 -7.61
C GLU A 261 -12.47 -3.45 -7.63
N LEU A 262 -13.65 -3.81 -8.15
CA LEU A 262 -14.08 -5.20 -8.19
C LEU A 262 -13.79 -5.84 -9.54
N PRO A 263 -13.40 -7.12 -9.56
CA PRO A 263 -13.34 -7.91 -10.80
C PRO A 263 -14.64 -7.85 -11.58
N PRO A 264 -14.63 -7.83 -12.93
CA PRO A 264 -15.82 -7.64 -13.74
C PRO A 264 -16.99 -8.59 -13.42
N PRO A 265 -16.79 -9.91 -13.19
CA PRO A 265 -17.87 -10.82 -12.81
C PRO A 265 -18.49 -10.47 -11.45
N VAL A 266 -17.65 -10.10 -10.48
CA VAL A 266 -18.06 -9.68 -9.13
C VAL A 266 -18.82 -8.35 -9.20
N ALA A 267 -18.29 -7.37 -9.93
CA ALA A 267 -18.91 -6.07 -10.17
C ALA A 267 -20.34 -6.21 -10.70
N ARG A 268 -20.55 -7.11 -11.66
CA ARG A 268 -21.89 -7.42 -12.22
C ARG A 268 -22.82 -8.02 -11.16
N THR A 269 -22.32 -8.90 -10.31
CA THR A 269 -23.11 -9.52 -9.24
C THR A 269 -23.50 -8.49 -8.18
N VAL A 270 -22.57 -7.64 -7.76
CA VAL A 270 -22.82 -6.55 -6.81
C VAL A 270 -23.81 -5.52 -7.38
N ALA A 271 -23.67 -5.14 -8.65
CA ALA A 271 -24.56 -4.17 -9.29
C ALA A 271 -25.92 -4.75 -9.71
N ARG A 272 -26.17 -6.05 -9.56
CA ARG A 272 -27.40 -6.72 -10.03
C ARG A 272 -28.69 -6.02 -9.60
N PRO A 273 -28.90 -5.60 -8.34
CA PRO A 273 -30.13 -4.92 -7.92
C PRO A 273 -30.39 -3.62 -8.70
N TRP A 274 -29.34 -2.92 -9.07
CA TRP A 274 -29.39 -1.70 -9.86
C TRP A 274 -29.67 -2.02 -11.34
N LEU A 275 -29.05 -3.07 -11.88
CA LEU A 275 -29.25 -3.54 -13.26
C LEU A 275 -30.67 -4.06 -13.48
N ASP A 276 -31.21 -4.84 -12.54
CA ASP A 276 -32.54 -5.43 -12.64
C ASP A 276 -33.68 -4.37 -12.65
N ALA A 277 -33.38 -3.18 -12.11
CA ALA A 277 -34.31 -2.04 -12.13
C ALA A 277 -34.30 -1.26 -13.45
N ARG A 278 -33.46 -1.65 -14.43
CA ARG A 278 -33.22 -0.92 -15.69
C ARG A 278 -33.19 -1.87 -16.90
N SER A 279 -33.42 -1.30 -18.09
CA SER A 279 -32.99 -1.97 -19.32
C SER A 279 -31.49 -1.82 -19.52
N ALA A 280 -30.82 -2.73 -20.23
CA ALA A 280 -29.40 -2.61 -20.54
C ALA A 280 -29.06 -1.28 -21.24
N ALA A 281 -29.87 -0.81 -22.16
CA ALA A 281 -29.72 0.49 -22.80
C ALA A 281 -29.92 1.65 -21.81
N GLY A 282 -30.82 1.53 -20.84
CA GLY A 282 -31.02 2.52 -19.78
C GLY A 282 -29.81 2.64 -18.86
N ALA A 283 -29.33 1.51 -18.37
CA ALA A 283 -28.12 1.43 -17.54
C ALA A 283 -26.89 2.00 -18.28
N ALA A 284 -26.71 1.60 -19.55
CA ALA A 284 -25.61 2.14 -20.37
C ALA A 284 -25.69 3.66 -20.54
N ARG A 285 -26.89 4.23 -20.77
CA ARG A 285 -27.03 5.69 -20.88
C ARG A 285 -26.61 6.42 -19.60
N GLU A 286 -27.00 5.88 -18.43
CA GLU A 286 -26.60 6.47 -17.14
C GLU A 286 -25.09 6.40 -16.92
N LEU A 287 -24.47 5.25 -17.20
CA LEU A 287 -23.02 5.06 -17.08
C LEU A 287 -22.23 5.93 -18.06
N LEU A 288 -22.65 6.00 -19.32
CA LEU A 288 -22.03 6.84 -20.34
C LEU A 288 -22.20 8.33 -20.02
N ALA A 289 -23.35 8.73 -19.45
CA ALA A 289 -23.55 10.11 -18.99
C ALA A 289 -22.60 10.47 -17.85
N PHE A 290 -22.43 9.58 -16.89
CA PHE A 290 -21.47 9.74 -15.81
C PHE A 290 -20.03 9.80 -16.35
N ALA A 291 -19.63 8.87 -17.21
CA ALA A 291 -18.32 8.87 -17.85
C ALA A 291 -18.02 10.19 -18.61
N GLY A 292 -19.05 10.81 -19.21
CA GLY A 292 -18.95 12.10 -19.88
C GLY A 292 -18.77 13.28 -18.94
N SER A 293 -19.15 13.16 -17.68
CA SER A 293 -19.09 14.21 -16.67
C SER A 293 -17.96 14.07 -15.68
N THR A 294 -17.25 12.94 -15.68
CA THR A 294 -16.13 12.63 -14.79
C THR A 294 -14.83 12.40 -15.57
N GLY A 295 -13.72 12.19 -14.86
CA GLY A 295 -12.40 11.88 -15.44
C GLY A 295 -11.70 10.76 -14.66
N GLY A 296 -10.45 10.47 -15.06
CA GLY A 296 -9.61 9.51 -14.36
C GLY A 296 -10.19 8.10 -14.28
N GLY A 297 -9.86 7.37 -13.24
CA GLY A 297 -10.26 5.98 -13.02
C GLY A 297 -11.77 5.77 -13.01
N GLN A 298 -12.55 6.71 -12.51
CA GLN A 298 -14.02 6.61 -12.49
C GLN A 298 -14.63 6.59 -13.89
N ARG A 299 -14.08 7.37 -14.84
CA ARG A 299 -14.49 7.30 -16.25
C ARG A 299 -14.19 5.93 -16.83
N VAL A 300 -12.98 5.42 -16.61
CA VAL A 300 -12.56 4.10 -17.09
C VAL A 300 -13.48 3.01 -16.54
N ALA A 301 -13.73 3.00 -15.24
CA ALA A 301 -14.62 2.03 -14.59
C ALA A 301 -16.06 2.08 -15.15
N ALA A 302 -16.60 3.28 -15.33
CA ALA A 302 -17.94 3.46 -15.90
C ALA A 302 -18.03 2.92 -17.34
N LEU A 303 -17.02 3.19 -18.16
CA LEU A 303 -16.96 2.71 -19.54
C LEU A 303 -16.75 1.20 -19.61
N ALA A 304 -15.86 0.64 -18.79
CA ALA A 304 -15.64 -0.80 -18.69
C ALA A 304 -16.94 -1.50 -18.31
N PHE A 305 -17.62 -1.04 -17.28
CA PHE A 305 -18.88 -1.63 -16.86
C PHE A 305 -20.01 -1.48 -17.90
N ALA A 306 -20.06 -0.33 -18.61
CA ALA A 306 -21.02 -0.15 -19.71
C ALA A 306 -20.76 -1.12 -20.89
N ARG A 307 -19.50 -1.49 -21.16
CA ARG A 307 -19.12 -2.49 -22.18
C ARG A 307 -19.66 -3.89 -21.84
N GLU A 308 -19.68 -4.24 -20.56
CA GLU A 308 -20.16 -5.51 -20.04
C GLU A 308 -21.69 -5.72 -20.19
N LEU A 309 -22.45 -4.65 -20.44
CA LEU A 309 -23.91 -4.75 -20.62
C LEU A 309 -24.33 -5.42 -21.96
N GLY A 310 -23.36 -5.66 -22.83
CA GLY A 310 -23.53 -6.47 -24.03
C GLY A 310 -24.42 -5.87 -25.10
N PRO A 311 -25.00 -6.72 -25.99
CA PRO A 311 -25.75 -6.27 -27.18
C PRO A 311 -26.96 -5.39 -26.87
N GLY A 312 -27.58 -5.56 -25.71
CA GLY A 312 -28.73 -4.75 -25.28
C GLY A 312 -28.44 -3.28 -25.06
N ALA A 313 -27.14 -2.90 -24.98
CA ALA A 313 -26.69 -1.52 -24.76
C ALA A 313 -26.31 -0.79 -26.06
N VAL A 314 -26.26 -1.46 -27.21
CA VAL A 314 -25.72 -0.89 -28.47
C VAL A 314 -26.37 0.43 -28.86
N ASP A 315 -27.67 0.59 -28.67
CA ASP A 315 -28.35 1.86 -29.01
C ASP A 315 -27.88 3.03 -28.16
N ALA A 316 -27.54 2.78 -26.89
CA ALA A 316 -26.95 3.82 -26.03
C ALA A 316 -25.55 4.23 -26.54
N TRP A 317 -24.74 3.28 -26.96
CA TRP A 317 -23.42 3.54 -27.54
C TRP A 317 -23.51 4.31 -28.87
N ARG A 318 -24.45 3.96 -29.76
CA ARG A 318 -24.72 4.70 -31.01
C ARG A 318 -25.16 6.14 -30.75
N GLU A 319 -25.95 6.37 -29.72
CA GLU A 319 -26.37 7.72 -29.30
C GLU A 319 -25.14 8.54 -28.84
N TRP A 320 -24.25 7.93 -28.05
CA TRP A 320 -23.05 8.57 -27.52
C TRP A 320 -21.97 8.79 -28.57
N ALA A 321 -21.84 7.91 -29.56
CA ALA A 321 -20.89 8.05 -30.68
C ALA A 321 -21.05 9.37 -31.45
N LYS A 322 -22.19 10.02 -31.36
CA LYS A 322 -22.47 11.33 -32.00
C LYS A 322 -21.93 12.52 -31.19
N ARG A 323 -21.42 12.29 -29.98
CA ARG A 323 -20.92 13.35 -29.09
C ARG A 323 -19.41 13.52 -29.25
N PRO A 324 -18.87 14.74 -29.08
CA PRO A 324 -17.42 14.94 -29.00
C PRO A 324 -16.84 14.34 -27.72
N GLY A 325 -15.53 14.22 -27.65
CA GLY A 325 -14.85 13.77 -26.44
C GLY A 325 -15.11 12.29 -26.14
N VAL A 326 -15.77 11.97 -25.02
CA VAL A 326 -16.09 10.58 -24.59
C VAL A 326 -16.78 9.76 -25.70
N GLY A 327 -17.38 10.41 -26.69
CA GLY A 327 -17.91 9.73 -27.88
C GLY A 327 -16.86 8.94 -28.68
N ALA A 328 -15.57 9.29 -28.55
CA ALA A 328 -14.46 8.53 -29.15
C ALA A 328 -14.46 7.08 -28.63
N TYR A 329 -14.66 6.86 -27.33
CA TYR A 329 -14.81 5.51 -26.76
C TYR A 329 -15.99 4.74 -27.34
N ALA A 330 -17.11 5.44 -27.58
CA ALA A 330 -18.29 4.82 -28.16
C ALA A 330 -18.05 4.43 -29.63
N ARG A 331 -17.37 5.28 -30.40
CA ARG A 331 -17.01 4.97 -31.80
C ARG A 331 -16.01 3.81 -31.87
N GLN A 332 -15.01 3.77 -31.00
CA GLN A 332 -14.07 2.65 -30.90
C GLN A 332 -14.80 1.34 -30.56
N TRP A 333 -15.66 1.34 -29.53
CA TRP A 333 -16.40 0.15 -29.12
C TRP A 333 -17.34 -0.37 -30.23
N LEU A 334 -18.02 0.52 -30.95
CA LEU A 334 -18.89 0.13 -32.07
C LEU A 334 -18.08 -0.49 -33.21
N ARG A 335 -16.88 0.07 -33.54
CA ARG A 335 -15.98 -0.51 -34.54
C ARG A 335 -15.50 -1.90 -34.16
N SER A 336 -15.13 -2.13 -32.90
CA SER A 336 -14.73 -3.46 -32.42
C SER A 336 -15.85 -4.50 -32.53
N ARG A 337 -17.11 -4.04 -32.66
CA ARG A 337 -18.29 -4.90 -32.91
C ARG A 337 -18.64 -5.03 -34.38
N GLY A 338 -17.81 -4.53 -35.29
CA GLY A 338 -18.01 -4.59 -36.74
C GLY A 338 -19.00 -3.56 -37.29
N GLU A 339 -19.39 -2.55 -36.49
CA GLU A 339 -20.23 -1.46 -36.99
C GLU A 339 -19.42 -0.50 -37.87
N GLN A 340 -20.07 -0.05 -38.95
CA GLN A 340 -19.47 0.91 -39.89
C GLN A 340 -19.48 2.35 -39.27
N VAL A 341 -18.49 2.65 -38.48
CA VAL A 341 -18.28 3.98 -37.90
C VAL A 341 -17.01 4.57 -38.53
N PRO A 342 -17.07 5.76 -39.13
CA PRO A 342 -15.89 6.42 -39.73
C PRO A 342 -14.76 6.56 -38.72
N GLU A 343 -13.54 6.37 -39.19
CA GLU A 343 -12.34 6.69 -38.42
C GLU A 343 -12.13 8.21 -38.41
N ASP A 344 -11.77 8.72 -37.22
CA ASP A 344 -11.42 10.13 -37.04
C ASP A 344 -10.07 10.18 -36.28
N PRO A 345 -9.01 10.70 -36.89
CA PRO A 345 -7.71 10.84 -36.21
C PRO A 345 -7.79 11.63 -34.89
N ALA A 346 -8.78 12.52 -34.74
CA ALA A 346 -9.02 13.24 -33.49
C ALA A 346 -9.49 12.30 -32.36
N ASP A 347 -10.16 11.18 -32.69
CA ASP A 347 -10.57 10.19 -31.68
C ASP A 347 -9.36 9.50 -31.05
N GLU A 348 -8.40 9.08 -31.85
CA GLU A 348 -7.19 8.40 -31.38
C GLU A 348 -6.39 9.33 -30.48
N ALA A 349 -6.18 10.57 -30.92
CA ALA A 349 -5.49 11.56 -30.12
C ALA A 349 -6.23 11.88 -28.81
N TRP A 350 -7.57 11.92 -28.84
CA TRP A 350 -8.36 12.16 -27.65
C TRP A 350 -8.24 11.00 -26.64
N LEU A 351 -8.35 9.76 -27.12
CA LEU A 351 -8.22 8.55 -26.29
C LEU A 351 -6.82 8.43 -25.69
N ALA A 352 -5.76 8.71 -26.47
CA ALA A 352 -4.40 8.70 -25.99
C ALA A 352 -4.17 9.75 -24.87
N VAL A 353 -4.71 10.97 -25.04
CA VAL A 353 -4.60 12.01 -24.01
C VAL A 353 -5.40 11.62 -22.75
N ASP A 354 -6.56 10.97 -22.90
CA ASP A 354 -7.36 10.53 -21.75
C ASP A 354 -6.66 9.40 -20.97
N ALA A 355 -6.11 8.41 -21.68
CA ALA A 355 -5.32 7.34 -21.08
C ALA A 355 -4.11 7.89 -20.33
N LEU A 356 -3.35 8.78 -20.97
CA LEU A 356 -2.21 9.46 -20.34
C LEU A 356 -2.64 10.27 -19.11
N SER A 357 -3.80 10.93 -19.16
CA SER A 357 -4.36 11.68 -18.03
C SER A 357 -4.67 10.76 -16.83
N VAL A 358 -5.22 9.57 -17.07
CA VAL A 358 -5.49 8.56 -16.02
C VAL A 358 -4.17 8.08 -15.41
N MET A 359 -3.22 7.70 -16.26
CA MET A 359 -1.90 7.26 -15.82
C MET A 359 -1.19 8.35 -14.98
N LEU A 360 -1.20 9.60 -15.44
CA LEU A 360 -0.61 10.71 -14.71
C LEU A 360 -1.29 10.95 -13.36
N ASP A 361 -2.60 10.80 -13.27
CA ASP A 361 -3.35 10.94 -12.01
C ASP A 361 -2.99 9.78 -11.04
N THR A 362 -2.82 8.57 -11.53
CA THR A 362 -2.35 7.41 -10.76
C THR A 362 -0.90 7.62 -10.27
N LEU A 363 0.01 7.98 -11.18
CA LEU A 363 1.41 8.23 -10.87
C LEU A 363 1.61 9.46 -9.96
N ALA A 364 0.75 10.47 -10.05
CA ALA A 364 0.81 11.64 -9.18
C ALA A 364 0.51 11.29 -7.71
N GLY A 365 -0.21 10.19 -7.45
CA GLY A 365 -0.40 9.63 -6.11
C GLY A 365 0.84 8.89 -5.57
N THR A 366 1.67 8.36 -6.48
CA THR A 366 2.82 7.50 -6.14
C THR A 366 4.18 8.15 -6.44
N MET A 367 4.25 9.10 -7.38
CA MET A 367 5.49 9.76 -7.80
C MET A 367 5.50 11.26 -7.53
N PRO A 368 6.64 11.84 -7.14
CA PRO A 368 6.82 13.29 -7.06
C PRO A 368 6.64 13.95 -8.44
N PRO A 369 5.95 15.11 -8.53
CA PRO A 369 5.66 15.78 -9.80
C PRO A 369 6.88 16.08 -10.68
N PHE A 370 8.04 16.35 -10.07
CA PHE A 370 9.28 16.64 -10.81
C PHE A 370 9.87 15.39 -11.48
N LEU A 371 9.68 14.20 -10.91
CA LEU A 371 10.15 12.95 -11.47
C LEU A 371 9.28 12.56 -12.68
N LEU A 372 7.97 12.66 -12.51
CA LEU A 372 7.01 12.51 -13.59
C LEU A 372 7.33 13.46 -14.74
N GLN A 373 7.66 14.71 -14.45
CA GLN A 373 8.05 15.72 -15.42
C GLN A 373 9.39 15.38 -16.10
N ALA A 374 10.34 14.79 -15.37
CA ALA A 374 11.64 14.35 -15.91
C ALA A 374 11.47 13.15 -16.85
N ILE A 375 10.66 12.17 -16.49
CA ILE A 375 10.34 10.99 -17.31
C ILE A 375 9.64 11.44 -18.59
N LEU A 376 8.60 12.25 -18.49
CA LEU A 376 7.85 12.78 -19.63
C LEU A 376 8.74 13.64 -20.55
N ALA A 377 9.64 14.45 -20.00
CA ALA A 377 10.56 15.28 -20.77
C ALA A 377 11.68 14.45 -21.47
N GLN A 378 12.06 13.32 -20.91
CA GLN A 378 13.05 12.41 -21.50
C GLN A 378 12.45 11.64 -22.68
N GLN A 379 11.18 11.23 -22.57
CA GLN A 379 10.44 10.53 -23.62
C GLN A 379 10.04 11.44 -24.78
N ALA A 380 9.88 12.72 -24.53
CA ALA A 380 9.36 13.67 -25.51
C ALA A 380 10.29 13.96 -26.71
N GLY A 381 11.51 13.46 -26.77
CA GLY A 381 12.44 13.45 -27.91
C GLY A 381 12.35 14.62 -28.91
N GLU A 382 12.84 14.42 -30.13
CA GLU A 382 12.74 15.40 -31.22
C GLU A 382 11.31 15.53 -31.79
N GLU A 383 10.45 14.54 -31.60
CA GLU A 383 9.06 14.49 -32.06
C GLU A 383 8.06 15.13 -31.06
N ALA A 384 8.54 15.57 -29.88
CA ALA A 384 7.71 16.17 -28.83
C ALA A 384 6.80 17.32 -29.30
N ALA A 385 7.28 18.11 -30.25
CA ALA A 385 6.50 19.26 -30.74
C ALA A 385 5.31 18.81 -31.60
N GLU A 386 5.48 17.77 -32.43
CA GLU A 386 4.42 17.23 -33.26
C GLU A 386 3.38 16.50 -32.44
N THR A 387 3.81 15.68 -31.49
CA THR A 387 2.94 14.99 -30.51
C THR A 387 2.15 16.00 -29.67
N ALA A 388 2.80 17.05 -29.16
CA ALA A 388 2.13 18.12 -28.42
C ALA A 388 1.05 18.84 -29.25
N GLU A 389 1.34 19.11 -30.54
CA GLU A 389 0.37 19.74 -31.43
C GLU A 389 -0.84 18.82 -31.70
N LEU A 390 -0.61 17.51 -31.87
CA LEU A 390 -1.67 16.52 -32.03
C LEU A 390 -2.54 16.41 -30.76
N MET A 391 -1.90 16.36 -29.59
CA MET A 391 -2.60 16.37 -28.30
C MET A 391 -3.51 17.58 -28.13
N LEU A 392 -2.99 18.78 -28.44
CA LEU A 392 -3.78 20.02 -28.37
C LEU A 392 -4.94 20.04 -29.35
N ARG A 393 -4.76 19.46 -30.55
CA ARG A 393 -5.82 19.34 -31.56
C ARG A 393 -6.90 18.34 -31.19
N SER A 394 -6.61 17.38 -30.29
CA SER A 394 -7.63 16.40 -29.83
C SER A 394 -8.85 17.06 -29.17
N GLY A 395 -8.69 18.26 -28.65
CA GLY A 395 -9.73 18.95 -27.88
C GLY A 395 -9.99 18.35 -26.50
N HIS A 396 -9.08 17.49 -26.02
CA HIS A 396 -9.19 16.93 -24.66
C HIS A 396 -8.96 18.02 -23.60
N PRO A 397 -9.80 18.10 -22.52
CA PRO A 397 -9.68 19.16 -21.52
C PRO A 397 -8.31 19.25 -20.82
N ARG A 398 -7.66 18.10 -20.62
CA ARG A 398 -6.35 18.01 -19.96
C ARG A 398 -5.15 18.17 -20.92
N ALA A 399 -5.39 18.23 -22.23
CA ALA A 399 -4.30 18.32 -23.21
C ALA A 399 -3.37 19.52 -22.98
N PRO A 400 -3.84 20.75 -22.68
CA PRO A 400 -2.94 21.87 -22.41
C PRO A 400 -2.05 21.65 -21.20
N ASP A 401 -2.57 21.06 -20.12
CA ASP A 401 -1.83 20.81 -18.90
C ASP A 401 -0.78 19.72 -19.09
N ILE A 402 -1.15 18.63 -19.78
CA ILE A 402 -0.25 17.53 -20.12
C ILE A 402 0.87 18.02 -21.04
N VAL A 403 0.54 18.76 -22.09
CA VAL A 403 1.54 19.33 -23.00
C VAL A 403 2.49 20.29 -22.28
N ALA A 404 1.98 21.09 -21.32
CA ALA A 404 2.83 21.97 -20.52
C ALA A 404 3.79 21.16 -19.63
N GLN A 405 3.37 20.01 -19.12
CA GLN A 405 4.22 19.10 -18.37
C GLN A 405 5.28 18.42 -19.26
N LEU A 406 4.89 17.95 -20.45
CA LEU A 406 5.78 17.33 -21.43
C LEU A 406 6.83 18.31 -21.99
N THR A 407 6.43 19.53 -22.30
CA THR A 407 7.28 20.50 -22.96
C THR A 407 8.11 21.37 -22.00
N GLY A 408 7.89 21.36 -20.71
CA GLY A 408 8.60 22.03 -19.61
C GLY A 408 9.39 23.32 -19.96
N PRO A 409 9.96 24.04 -19.01
CA PRO A 409 10.64 25.32 -19.28
C PRO A 409 11.93 25.22 -20.11
N ALA A 410 12.36 23.99 -20.50
CA ALA A 410 13.53 23.78 -21.35
C ALA A 410 13.32 24.15 -22.83
N SER A 411 12.10 24.02 -23.36
CA SER A 411 11.80 24.35 -24.77
C SER A 411 11.64 25.85 -25.02
N ALA A 412 11.25 26.62 -24.00
CA ALA A 412 11.14 28.07 -24.10
C ALA A 412 12.50 28.79 -24.32
N ARG A 413 13.62 28.11 -24.03
CA ARG A 413 14.96 28.67 -24.26
C ARG A 413 15.51 28.47 -25.69
N ARG A 414 14.99 27.50 -26.45
CA ARG A 414 15.43 27.25 -27.82
C ARG A 414 14.77 28.15 -28.88
N SER A 415 13.54 28.63 -28.64
CA SER A 415 12.83 29.52 -29.57
C SER A 415 13.26 30.98 -29.48
N GLN A 416 14.08 31.38 -28.50
CA GLN A 416 14.57 32.77 -28.35
C GLN A 416 15.99 33.00 -28.90
N SER A 417 16.68 32.00 -29.43
CA SER A 417 18.03 32.17 -29.99
C SER A 417 18.06 32.65 -31.46
N GLY A 418 16.94 32.98 -32.04
CA GLY A 418 16.78 33.32 -33.46
C GLY A 418 16.38 34.75 -33.79
N ARG A 419 16.71 35.75 -32.98
CA ARG A 419 16.63 37.16 -33.43
C ARG A 419 17.60 38.05 -32.63
N SER A 420 18.82 38.16 -33.12
CA SER A 420 19.73 39.24 -32.79
C SER A 420 19.40 40.48 -33.60
N GLY A 421 18.96 41.55 -32.97
CA GLY A 421 18.77 42.86 -33.56
C GLY A 421 19.08 43.96 -32.53
N ARG A 422 20.18 44.64 -32.78
CA ARG A 422 20.78 45.76 -32.05
C ARG A 422 19.79 46.88 -31.68
N SER A 423 19.96 47.43 -30.47
CA SER A 423 20.03 48.89 -30.11
C SER A 423 19.66 49.02 -28.64
N GLY A 424 20.38 49.52 -27.68
CA GLY A 424 21.09 50.74 -27.57
C GLY A 424 20.41 51.64 -26.50
N ILE A 425 21.12 51.87 -25.37
CA ILE A 425 21.12 53.09 -24.53
C ILE A 425 20.12 53.25 -23.39
N THR A 426 20.67 53.26 -22.17
CA THR A 426 20.52 54.13 -20.96
C THR A 426 19.17 54.25 -20.23
N GLY A 427 19.29 54.12 -18.92
CA GLY A 427 18.39 54.72 -17.94
C GLY A 427 18.42 54.11 -16.54
N GLN A 428 19.04 54.78 -15.63
CA GLN A 428 19.10 54.50 -14.19
C GLN A 428 17.73 54.56 -13.53
N SER A 429 17.46 53.67 -12.58
CA SER A 429 17.13 54.10 -11.22
C SER A 429 16.82 52.93 -10.26
N ALA A 430 17.20 53.20 -9.04
CA ALA A 430 17.23 52.39 -7.85
C ALA A 430 15.93 51.75 -7.39
N GLY A 431 16.03 50.55 -6.83
CA GLY A 431 14.99 49.90 -6.05
C GLY A 431 15.56 48.64 -5.40
N GLY A 432 16.00 48.73 -4.15
CA GLY A 432 16.63 47.65 -3.42
C GLY A 432 15.72 46.43 -3.31
N ARG A 433 16.23 45.32 -3.77
CA ARG A 433 15.77 43.96 -3.41
C ARG A 433 16.95 43.26 -2.79
N GLY A 434 16.72 42.76 -1.57
CA GLY A 434 17.69 42.04 -0.78
C GLY A 434 18.41 40.97 -1.59
N ARG A 435 19.69 41.03 -1.53
CA ARG A 435 20.64 40.07 -2.11
C ARG A 435 20.36 38.70 -1.51
N ARG A 436 19.92 37.76 -2.32
CA ARG A 436 19.91 36.34 -1.99
C ARG A 436 21.36 35.95 -1.73
N PRO A 437 21.71 35.33 -0.60
CA PRO A 437 23.09 34.93 -0.36
C PRO A 437 23.51 33.92 -1.42
N GLU A 438 24.69 34.07 -1.92
CA GLU A 438 25.39 33.12 -2.78
C GLU A 438 25.43 31.77 -2.05
N SER A 439 25.11 30.65 -2.75
CA SER A 439 24.91 29.33 -2.19
C SER A 439 26.18 28.76 -1.56
N GLY A 440 26.34 28.94 -0.26
CA GLY A 440 27.10 28.03 0.57
C GLY A 440 26.23 26.82 0.88
N THR A 441 26.76 25.62 0.87
CA THR A 441 26.07 24.40 1.28
C THR A 441 25.48 24.61 2.68
N LEU A 442 24.15 24.41 2.83
CA LEU A 442 23.47 24.48 4.13
C LEU A 442 23.74 23.19 4.89
N VAL A 443 24.03 23.30 6.19
CA VAL A 443 24.24 22.17 7.10
C VAL A 443 23.22 22.27 8.24
N TYR A 444 22.53 21.19 8.51
CA TYR A 444 21.63 21.06 9.65
C TYR A 444 22.35 20.43 10.84
N GLN A 445 22.15 20.96 12.02
CA GLN A 445 22.43 20.28 13.27
C GLN A 445 21.16 19.51 13.66
N LEU A 446 21.23 18.19 13.51
CA LEU A 446 20.13 17.29 13.83
C LEU A 446 20.33 16.71 15.22
N LYS A 447 19.28 16.75 16.05
CA LYS A 447 19.18 15.93 17.24
C LYS A 447 18.34 14.69 16.93
N ILE A 448 18.94 13.53 16.99
CA ILE A 448 18.35 12.21 16.74
C ILE A 448 18.18 11.55 18.10
N THR A 449 16.95 11.32 18.54
CA THR A 449 16.62 10.77 19.86
C THR A 449 15.88 9.46 19.69
N LEU A 450 16.43 8.37 20.23
CA LEU A 450 15.79 7.06 20.27
C LEU A 450 14.64 7.08 21.29
N ARG A 451 13.45 6.75 20.84
CA ARG A 451 12.23 6.74 21.65
C ARG A 451 12.14 5.49 22.51
N GLY A 452 11.43 5.59 23.61
CA GLY A 452 11.19 4.45 24.51
C GLY A 452 12.39 4.07 25.39
N VAL A 453 13.62 4.53 25.07
CA VAL A 453 14.82 4.25 25.84
C VAL A 453 15.08 5.36 26.86
N SER A 454 15.15 4.97 28.13
CA SER A 454 15.45 5.88 29.24
C SER A 454 16.41 5.21 30.23
N LYS A 455 17.17 6.03 30.98
CA LYS A 455 18.09 5.58 32.04
C LYS A 455 19.25 4.68 31.52
N PRO A 456 20.13 5.21 30.70
CA PRO A 456 20.17 6.57 30.16
C PRO A 456 19.34 6.69 28.89
N PRO A 457 18.93 7.92 28.51
CA PRO A 457 18.37 8.14 27.16
C PRO A 457 19.48 8.01 26.12
N VAL A 458 19.13 7.51 24.95
CA VAL A 458 20.04 7.39 23.80
C VAL A 458 19.71 8.46 22.77
N TRP A 459 20.68 9.31 22.46
CA TRP A 459 20.54 10.33 21.43
C TRP A 459 21.88 10.75 20.84
N ARG A 460 21.84 11.28 19.62
CA ARG A 460 23.01 11.80 18.89
C ARG A 460 22.70 13.20 18.37
N ARG A 461 23.71 14.09 18.36
CA ARG A 461 23.64 15.39 17.71
C ARG A 461 24.66 15.41 16.59
N VAL A 462 24.17 15.48 15.35
CA VAL A 462 24.97 15.28 14.13
C VAL A 462 24.80 16.48 13.19
N LEU A 463 25.89 16.94 12.63
CA LEU A 463 25.90 17.93 11.54
C LEU A 463 25.81 17.19 10.21
N VAL A 464 24.78 17.50 9.43
CA VAL A 464 24.50 16.81 8.16
C VAL A 464 24.22 17.86 7.08
N PRO A 465 24.82 17.75 5.87
CA PRO A 465 24.47 18.64 4.76
C PRO A 465 23.00 18.53 4.39
N ALA A 466 22.34 19.65 4.18
CA ALA A 466 20.90 19.69 3.88
C ALA A 466 20.54 19.10 2.49
N ASP A 467 21.54 18.92 1.63
CA ASP A 467 21.40 18.40 0.29
C ASP A 467 21.65 16.87 0.17
N VAL A 468 21.89 16.17 1.28
CA VAL A 468 21.94 14.70 1.30
C VAL A 468 20.55 14.13 1.07
N THR A 469 20.47 12.91 0.56
CA THR A 469 19.21 12.18 0.42
C THR A 469 18.77 11.61 1.79
N LEU A 470 17.51 11.18 1.92
CA LEU A 470 17.07 10.49 3.13
C LEU A 470 17.79 9.14 3.29
N ARG A 471 18.15 8.47 2.19
CA ARG A 471 19.02 7.28 2.23
C ARG A 471 20.41 7.59 2.80
N ASP A 472 21.05 8.68 2.36
CA ASP A 472 22.32 9.11 2.96
C ASP A 472 22.14 9.42 4.47
N LEU A 473 20.98 9.99 4.87
CA LEU A 473 20.64 10.24 6.27
C LEU A 473 20.45 8.94 7.05
N HIS A 474 19.83 7.93 6.47
CA HIS A 474 19.71 6.60 7.06
C HIS A 474 21.11 6.01 7.34
N GLU A 475 22.02 6.03 6.37
CA GLU A 475 23.41 5.58 6.58
C GLU A 475 24.09 6.38 7.73
N VAL A 476 23.86 7.69 7.80
CA VAL A 476 24.37 8.53 8.90
C VAL A 476 23.81 8.08 10.25
N ILE A 477 22.52 7.75 10.34
CA ILE A 477 21.87 7.29 11.57
C ILE A 477 22.45 5.93 11.98
N GLN A 478 22.57 4.98 11.07
CA GLN A 478 23.12 3.65 11.29
C GLN A 478 24.54 3.77 11.90
N GLN A 479 25.42 4.53 11.25
CA GLN A 479 26.77 4.73 11.74
C GLN A 479 26.84 5.54 13.04
N ALA A 480 25.93 6.49 13.25
CA ALA A 480 25.88 7.28 14.48
C ALA A 480 25.36 6.47 15.67
N MET A 481 24.42 5.57 15.45
CA MET A 481 23.92 4.64 16.45
C MET A 481 24.91 3.48 16.67
N GLY A 482 25.39 2.83 15.61
CA GLY A 482 26.31 1.70 15.65
C GLY A 482 25.63 0.39 15.24
N TRP A 483 24.58 0.49 14.45
CA TRP A 483 23.89 -0.64 13.83
C TRP A 483 24.53 -1.06 12.50
N ASP A 484 24.25 -2.26 12.05
CA ASP A 484 24.86 -2.89 10.88
C ASP A 484 23.94 -2.90 9.64
N ASP A 485 22.77 -2.23 9.72
CA ASP A 485 21.81 -2.08 8.62
C ASP A 485 21.26 -3.41 8.07
N TYR A 486 20.85 -4.30 8.97
CA TYR A 486 20.28 -5.60 8.62
C TYR A 486 18.76 -5.58 8.40
N HIS A 487 18.10 -4.49 8.78
CA HIS A 487 16.64 -4.39 8.81
C HIS A 487 16.10 -3.23 7.96
N MET A 488 14.82 -3.28 7.68
CA MET A 488 14.13 -2.24 6.93
C MET A 488 13.97 -0.95 7.76
N HIS A 489 13.83 0.17 7.05
CA HIS A 489 13.61 1.47 7.67
C HIS A 489 12.58 2.31 6.94
N VAL A 490 12.00 3.29 7.65
CA VAL A 490 11.11 4.29 7.08
C VAL A 490 11.29 5.65 7.75
N PHE A 491 11.27 6.71 6.94
CA PHE A 491 11.12 8.08 7.42
C PHE A 491 9.67 8.54 7.26
N SER A 492 9.13 9.27 8.24
CA SER A 492 7.76 9.78 8.19
C SER A 492 7.70 11.25 8.59
N THR A 493 6.99 12.04 7.77
CA THR A 493 6.62 13.43 8.07
C THR A 493 5.21 13.54 8.67
N GLY A 494 4.54 12.41 8.95
CA GLY A 494 3.16 12.34 9.39
C GLY A 494 2.11 12.42 8.26
N ARG A 495 2.54 12.70 7.02
CA ARG A 495 1.69 12.69 5.83
C ARG A 495 2.27 11.84 4.70
N GLN A 496 3.56 11.63 4.70
CA GLN A 496 4.32 10.93 3.68
C GLN A 496 5.39 10.09 4.33
N GLU A 497 5.54 8.86 3.86
CA GLU A 497 6.56 7.92 4.26
C GLU A 497 7.60 7.75 3.16
N TYR A 498 8.87 7.55 3.57
CA TYR A 498 10.01 7.43 2.68
C TYR A 498 10.87 6.27 3.16
N GLY A 499 11.13 5.33 2.29
CA GLY A 499 11.92 4.14 2.59
C GLY A 499 12.56 3.54 1.35
N SER A 500 13.03 2.31 1.44
CA SER A 500 13.38 1.54 0.26
C SER A 500 12.15 1.39 -0.63
N PRO A 501 12.30 1.46 -1.95
CA PRO A 501 11.18 1.23 -2.84
C PRO A 501 10.64 -0.19 -2.61
N ASP A 502 9.45 -0.26 -2.09
CA ASP A 502 8.70 -1.50 -1.91
C ASP A 502 7.27 -1.22 -2.36
N PRO A 503 6.79 -1.94 -3.39
CA PRO A 503 5.44 -1.74 -3.93
C PRO A 503 4.33 -1.99 -2.90
N GLU A 504 4.55 -2.90 -1.94
CA GLU A 504 3.55 -3.26 -0.93
C GLU A 504 3.44 -2.21 0.19
N LEU A 505 4.54 -1.52 0.51
CA LEU A 505 4.58 -0.55 1.62
C LEU A 505 4.20 0.88 1.18
N GLY A 506 4.12 1.15 -0.12
CA GLY A 506 3.73 2.47 -0.66
C GLY A 506 4.67 3.62 -0.29
N HIS A 507 5.88 3.32 0.18
CA HIS A 507 6.86 4.32 0.60
C HIS A 507 7.45 5.06 -0.60
N ALA A 508 7.56 6.38 -0.51
CA ALA A 508 8.36 7.12 -1.49
C ALA A 508 9.85 6.81 -1.31
N SER A 509 10.60 6.70 -2.42
CA SER A 509 12.03 6.37 -2.36
C SER A 509 12.83 7.40 -1.59
N ASP A 510 13.46 6.98 -0.50
CA ASP A 510 14.37 7.74 0.36
C ASP A 510 15.63 8.23 -0.39
N GLY A 511 16.12 7.45 -1.38
CA GLY A 511 17.26 7.80 -2.21
C GLY A 511 17.02 8.96 -3.18
N LYS A 512 15.77 9.34 -3.40
CA LYS A 512 15.38 10.41 -4.33
C LYS A 512 14.97 11.70 -3.63
N VAL A 513 14.76 11.69 -2.32
CA VAL A 513 14.31 12.85 -1.54
C VAL A 513 15.45 13.41 -0.72
N ARG A 514 15.71 14.72 -0.88
CA ARG A 514 16.73 15.41 -0.11
C ARG A 514 16.20 15.85 1.24
N LEU A 515 17.07 15.86 2.23
CA LEU A 515 16.76 16.31 3.59
C LEU A 515 16.13 17.71 3.62
N SER A 516 16.65 18.65 2.80
CA SER A 516 16.11 20.02 2.66
C SER A 516 14.70 20.10 2.02
N GLN A 517 14.19 19.03 1.47
CA GLN A 517 12.82 18.98 0.92
C GLN A 517 11.80 18.63 2.00
N VAL A 518 12.21 17.90 3.04
CA VAL A 518 11.35 17.47 4.14
C VAL A 518 11.54 18.28 5.40
N LEU A 519 12.74 18.86 5.60
CA LEU A 519 13.08 19.73 6.71
C LEU A 519 13.57 21.07 6.16
N THR A 520 12.89 22.15 6.51
CA THR A 520 13.12 23.49 5.94
C THR A 520 13.94 24.39 6.87
N GLY A 521 14.00 24.08 8.18
CA GLY A 521 14.75 24.86 9.15
C GLY A 521 14.57 24.44 10.60
N PRO A 522 15.15 25.22 11.52
CA PRO A 522 15.10 24.92 12.96
C PRO A 522 13.69 24.74 13.49
N GLY A 523 13.48 23.68 14.28
CA GLY A 523 12.20 23.27 14.85
C GLY A 523 11.45 22.23 14.03
N ASP A 524 11.81 22.04 12.75
CA ASP A 524 11.19 20.99 11.91
C ASP A 524 11.55 19.60 12.43
N ARG A 525 10.65 18.67 12.21
CA ARG A 525 10.72 17.32 12.76
C ARG A 525 10.51 16.28 11.65
N LEU A 526 11.26 15.19 11.78
CA LEU A 526 11.14 13.99 10.96
C LEU A 526 11.15 12.79 11.90
N ARG A 527 10.30 11.82 11.66
CA ARG A 527 10.34 10.54 12.36
C ARG A 527 11.12 9.55 11.52
N TYR A 528 11.87 8.67 12.17
CA TYR A 528 12.59 7.58 11.55
C TYR A 528 12.36 6.32 12.37
N THR A 529 11.93 5.24 11.72
CA THR A 529 11.78 3.92 12.31
C THR A 529 12.75 2.98 11.61
N TYR A 530 13.48 2.21 12.40
CA TYR A 530 14.39 1.17 11.95
C TYR A 530 14.01 -0.14 12.60
N ASP A 531 14.09 -1.23 11.86
CA ASP A 531 13.66 -2.55 12.28
C ASP A 531 12.18 -2.59 12.72
N PHE A 532 11.30 -3.00 11.82
CA PHE A 532 9.87 -3.05 12.09
C PHE A 532 9.48 -4.14 13.10
N GLY A 533 10.40 -5.10 13.41
CA GLY A 533 10.25 -6.07 14.47
C GLY A 533 10.53 -5.49 15.86
N ASP A 534 11.65 -4.79 16.01
CA ASP A 534 12.09 -4.13 17.25
C ASP A 534 11.52 -2.72 17.42
N ASP A 535 11.02 -2.13 16.33
CA ASP A 535 10.36 -0.80 16.28
C ASP A 535 11.23 0.32 16.90
N TRP A 536 12.45 0.45 16.39
CA TRP A 536 13.37 1.50 16.83
C TRP A 536 12.97 2.86 16.29
N GLU A 537 11.96 3.49 16.91
CA GLU A 537 11.51 4.84 16.57
C GLU A 537 12.48 5.93 17.02
N HIS A 538 12.73 6.90 16.13
CA HIS A 538 13.57 8.07 16.43
C HIS A 538 12.82 9.36 16.11
N ASP A 539 12.95 10.31 17.04
CA ASP A 539 12.59 11.70 16.76
C ASP A 539 13.84 12.45 16.27
N ILE A 540 13.78 13.00 15.06
CA ILE A 540 14.81 13.83 14.45
C ILE A 540 14.32 15.27 14.46
N VAL A 541 15.08 16.17 15.06
CA VAL A 541 14.75 17.59 15.16
C VAL A 541 15.89 18.43 14.61
N VAL A 542 15.59 19.38 13.73
CA VAL A 542 16.56 20.41 13.32
C VAL A 542 16.71 21.39 14.47
N GLU A 543 17.86 21.39 15.14
CA GLU A 543 18.16 22.37 16.20
C GLU A 543 18.73 23.67 15.62
N GLU A 544 19.54 23.57 14.56
CA GLU A 544 20.20 24.70 13.91
C GLU A 544 20.38 24.45 12.42
N ALA A 545 20.36 25.53 11.64
CA ALA A 545 20.68 25.51 10.20
C ALA A 545 21.74 26.60 9.95
N ARG A 546 22.90 26.20 9.43
CA ARG A 546 24.04 27.11 9.21
C ARG A 546 24.74 26.85 7.87
N ALA A 547 25.51 27.79 7.39
CA ALA A 547 26.36 27.56 6.24
C ALA A 547 27.51 26.60 6.61
N ALA A 548 27.87 25.71 5.66
CA ALA A 548 29.04 24.86 5.81
C ALA A 548 30.30 25.70 6.04
N VAL A 549 31.16 25.24 6.93
CA VAL A 549 32.43 25.88 7.23
C VAL A 549 33.51 25.32 6.28
N PRO A 550 34.24 26.16 5.54
CA PRO A 550 35.29 25.68 4.66
C PRO A 550 36.37 24.88 5.43
N GLY A 551 36.67 23.68 4.97
CA GLY A 551 37.65 22.78 5.58
C GLY A 551 37.06 21.83 6.64
N GLU A 552 35.82 22.01 7.06
CA GLU A 552 35.11 21.01 7.87
C GLU A 552 34.57 19.87 6.99
N THR A 553 34.52 18.67 7.56
CA THR A 553 33.98 17.48 6.91
C THR A 553 32.63 17.10 7.53
N TYR A 554 31.68 16.68 6.70
CA TYR A 554 30.35 16.27 7.12
C TYR A 554 29.98 14.93 6.46
N PRO A 555 29.17 14.06 7.13
CA PRO A 555 28.54 14.26 8.44
C PRO A 555 29.52 14.23 9.60
N TRP A 556 29.15 14.87 10.74
CA TRP A 556 29.98 14.95 11.92
C TRP A 556 29.17 14.93 13.21
N CYS A 557 29.47 14.02 14.14
CA CYS A 557 28.84 13.95 15.45
C CYS A 557 29.46 14.96 16.39
N VAL A 558 28.63 15.85 16.94
CA VAL A 558 29.04 16.89 17.88
C VAL A 558 29.03 16.35 19.31
N THR A 559 28.01 15.63 19.70
CA THR A 559 27.84 15.05 21.04
C THR A 559 26.67 14.03 21.03
N GLY A 560 26.54 13.28 22.10
CA GLY A 560 25.47 12.30 22.29
C GLY A 560 25.43 11.77 23.71
N LYS A 561 24.61 10.74 23.93
CA LYS A 561 24.47 10.06 25.22
C LYS A 561 23.91 8.66 25.04
N GLY A 562 24.41 7.74 25.87
CA GLY A 562 23.95 6.37 25.98
C GLY A 562 24.47 5.43 24.89
N ALA A 563 24.75 4.20 25.28
CA ALA A 563 25.09 3.11 24.37
C ALA A 563 23.89 2.84 23.46
N CYS A 564 24.17 2.52 22.19
CA CYS A 564 23.15 2.05 21.29
C CYS A 564 22.68 0.66 21.74
N PRO A 565 21.37 0.36 21.72
CA PRO A 565 20.90 -1.01 21.89
C PRO A 565 21.53 -1.94 20.85
N PRO A 566 21.84 -3.19 21.21
CA PRO A 566 22.21 -4.21 20.24
C PRO A 566 21.06 -4.45 19.23
N GLU A 567 21.41 -4.89 18.03
CA GLU A 567 20.43 -5.40 17.06
C GLU A 567 19.64 -6.58 17.66
N ASP A 568 18.42 -6.78 17.25
CA ASP A 568 17.58 -7.94 17.62
C ASP A 568 17.36 -8.13 19.15
N CYS A 569 17.48 -7.09 19.96
CA CYS A 569 17.33 -7.23 21.41
C CYS A 569 15.87 -7.09 21.91
N GLY A 570 14.90 -7.02 21.03
CA GLY A 570 13.46 -6.92 21.36
C GLY A 570 13.00 -5.52 21.65
N GLY A 571 13.54 -4.53 20.94
CA GLY A 571 13.16 -3.12 21.02
C GLY A 571 13.47 -2.46 22.37
N ALA A 572 12.84 -1.31 22.62
CA ALA A 572 13.10 -0.53 23.82
C ALA A 572 12.85 -1.30 25.13
N TRP A 573 11.94 -2.25 25.10
CA TRP A 573 11.61 -3.09 26.26
C TRP A 573 12.60 -4.24 26.43
N GLY A 574 12.94 -4.93 25.35
CA GLY A 574 13.96 -5.98 25.38
C GLY A 574 15.29 -5.40 25.85
N TYR A 575 15.65 -4.21 25.37
CA TYR A 575 16.83 -3.49 25.85
C TYR A 575 16.76 -3.12 27.34
N ALA A 576 15.58 -2.78 27.86
CA ALA A 576 15.40 -2.54 29.28
C ALA A 576 15.60 -3.81 30.10
N GLY A 577 15.02 -4.94 29.66
CA GLY A 577 15.22 -6.27 30.28
C GLY A 577 16.67 -6.72 30.17
N LEU A 578 17.31 -6.57 29.01
CA LEU A 578 18.72 -6.91 28.82
C LEU A 578 19.63 -6.19 29.83
N LYS A 579 19.41 -4.90 30.07
CA LYS A 579 20.16 -4.13 31.09
C LYS A 579 19.96 -4.68 32.51
N GLU A 580 18.76 -5.13 32.84
CA GLU A 580 18.44 -5.73 34.15
C GLU A 580 19.10 -7.09 34.29
N ILE A 581 19.03 -7.94 33.26
CA ILE A 581 19.64 -9.27 33.23
C ILE A 581 21.16 -9.17 33.37
N LEU A 582 21.80 -8.27 32.61
CA LEU A 582 23.27 -8.09 32.65
C LEU A 582 23.76 -7.47 33.96
N ALA A 583 22.91 -6.70 34.64
CA ALA A 583 23.25 -6.10 35.95
C ALA A 583 23.14 -7.08 37.11
N ASP A 584 22.47 -8.23 36.96
CA ASP A 584 22.29 -9.25 38.00
C ASP A 584 22.94 -10.59 37.62
N PRO A 585 24.16 -10.87 38.11
CA PRO A 585 24.85 -12.13 37.83
C PRO A 585 24.11 -13.39 38.32
N THR A 586 23.03 -13.22 39.12
CA THR A 586 22.23 -14.34 39.61
C THR A 586 20.96 -14.58 38.79
N HIS A 587 20.71 -13.75 37.77
CA HIS A 587 19.58 -13.91 36.87
C HIS A 587 19.73 -15.19 36.05
N GLU A 588 18.64 -15.95 35.89
CA GLU A 588 18.66 -17.24 35.17
C GLU A 588 19.16 -17.12 33.74
N ASP A 589 18.87 -16.01 33.04
CA ASP A 589 19.27 -15.75 31.66
C ASP A 589 20.59 -14.98 31.54
N HIS A 590 21.29 -14.68 32.66
CA HIS A 590 22.48 -13.83 32.66
C HIS A 590 23.59 -14.40 31.74
N GLN A 591 23.88 -15.71 31.89
CA GLN A 591 24.93 -16.36 31.12
C GLN A 591 24.58 -16.45 29.62
N ASP A 592 23.31 -16.68 29.30
CA ASP A 592 22.83 -16.78 27.91
C ASP A 592 22.93 -15.41 27.21
N MET A 593 22.64 -14.33 27.93
CA MET A 593 22.76 -12.96 27.40
C MET A 593 24.21 -12.53 27.21
N LEU A 594 25.13 -12.93 28.08
CA LEU A 594 26.56 -12.72 27.90
C LEU A 594 27.07 -13.45 26.64
N GLU A 595 26.70 -14.73 26.47
CA GLU A 595 27.08 -15.52 25.31
C GLU A 595 26.49 -14.92 24.02
N TRP A 596 25.24 -14.46 24.07
CA TRP A 596 24.58 -13.82 22.93
C TRP A 596 25.28 -12.53 22.50
N LEU A 597 25.74 -11.71 23.44
CA LEU A 597 26.48 -10.46 23.19
C LEU A 597 27.98 -10.69 22.93
N GLY A 598 28.49 -11.90 23.14
CA GLY A 598 29.93 -12.19 23.04
C GLY A 598 30.75 -11.50 24.12
N LEU A 599 30.18 -11.29 25.31
CA LEU A 599 30.80 -10.65 26.45
C LEU A 599 31.33 -11.69 27.44
N ASP A 600 32.47 -11.40 28.11
CA ASP A 600 33.02 -12.25 29.14
C ASP A 600 32.35 -12.03 30.51
N ALA A 601 31.85 -10.82 30.76
CA ALA A 601 31.16 -10.44 32.00
C ALA A 601 30.10 -9.35 31.75
N GLY A 602 29.04 -9.30 32.58
CA GLY A 602 27.99 -8.28 32.48
C GLY A 602 28.49 -6.84 32.69
N GLU A 603 29.63 -6.69 33.36
CA GLU A 603 30.31 -5.40 33.59
C GLU A 603 30.90 -4.82 32.28
N ASP A 604 31.10 -5.63 31.26
CA ASP A 604 31.60 -5.21 29.94
C ASP A 604 30.51 -4.49 29.10
N PHE A 605 29.26 -4.56 29.54
CA PHE A 605 28.15 -3.82 28.94
C PHE A 605 27.80 -2.57 29.75
N ASP A 606 28.31 -1.41 29.32
CA ASP A 606 27.97 -0.11 29.96
C ASP A 606 26.87 0.61 29.16
N PRO A 607 25.60 0.64 29.63
CA PRO A 607 24.51 1.38 28.96
C PRO A 607 24.78 2.88 28.84
N LYS A 608 25.76 3.43 29.55
CA LYS A 608 26.13 4.85 29.52
C LYS A 608 27.22 5.14 28.52
N GLU A 609 27.84 4.10 27.96
CA GLU A 609 28.97 4.27 27.04
C GLU A 609 28.56 5.13 25.84
N PHE A 610 29.38 6.14 25.58
CA PHE A 610 29.25 6.99 24.40
C PHE A 610 30.59 7.66 24.09
N SER A 611 31.08 7.46 22.88
CA SER A 611 32.31 8.05 22.40
C SER A 611 32.08 8.86 21.13
N VAL A 612 32.22 10.20 21.22
CA VAL A 612 32.18 11.08 20.04
C VAL A 612 33.26 10.70 19.03
N ALA A 613 34.45 10.30 19.48
CA ALA A 613 35.55 9.88 18.61
C ALA A 613 35.20 8.57 17.89
N GLY A 614 34.60 7.61 18.60
CA GLY A 614 34.13 6.33 18.03
C GLY A 614 33.04 6.54 16.97
N VAL A 615 32.05 7.38 17.26
CA VAL A 615 30.99 7.72 16.27
C VAL A 615 31.61 8.40 15.06
N ASN A 616 32.48 9.38 15.23
CA ASN A 616 33.09 10.08 14.09
C ASN A 616 34.06 9.18 13.29
N ALA A 617 34.65 8.16 13.90
CA ALA A 617 35.43 7.17 13.17
C ALA A 617 34.55 6.35 12.22
N ARG A 618 33.34 5.96 12.66
CA ARG A 618 32.35 5.27 11.80
C ARG A 618 31.76 6.18 10.74
N LEU A 619 31.52 7.47 11.03
CA LEU A 619 31.00 8.44 10.06
C LEU A 619 32.02 8.84 8.99
N ARG A 620 33.33 8.67 9.25
CA ARG A 620 34.41 9.08 8.33
C ARG A 620 34.28 8.55 6.90
N PRO A 621 33.89 7.27 6.65
CA PRO A 621 33.69 6.77 5.29
C PRO A 621 32.60 7.51 4.51
N LEU A 622 31.62 8.09 5.21
CA LEU A 622 30.51 8.85 4.61
C LEU A 622 30.88 10.31 4.34
N THR A 623 32.02 10.77 4.84
CA THR A 623 32.44 12.16 4.64
C THR A 623 32.85 12.39 3.19
N LYS A 624 32.12 13.27 2.48
CA LYS A 624 32.54 13.78 1.16
C LYS A 624 33.33 15.06 1.40
N ALA A 625 34.57 15.08 0.94
CA ALA A 625 35.34 16.34 0.90
C ALA A 625 34.64 17.30 -0.06
N ARG A 626 34.25 18.48 0.39
CA ARG A 626 33.63 19.54 -0.41
C ARG A 626 34.52 20.76 -0.48
#